data_b9bbe787680e5d0e58d8d565a0ca7390
#
_entry.id   b9bbe787680e5d0e58d8d565a0ca7390
#
_cell.length_a   1.000
_cell.length_b   1.000
_cell.length_c   1.000
_cell.angle_alpha   90.00
_cell.angle_beta   90.00
_cell.angle_gamma   90.00
#
_symmetry.space_group_name_H-M   'P 1'
#
loop_
_entity.id
_entity.type
_entity.pdbx_description
1 polymer ?
#
loop_
_entity_poly.entity_id
_entity_poly.type
_entity_poly.pdbx_seq_one_letter_code
_entity_poly.pdbx_strand_id
1 'polypeptide(L)'
;MTQSFKWSITGALIGACFALVTQAPASWLANAISNASQQRFVLQNAQGTVWRGSAIALLANGNPAPTAARPSLSQPLLQANPSDQTSSNKTPFAPNTFGTPLPTRLHWDFSSGFDVGLMRLVMRAQIKSECCTPAPLHLAASIGWQGLRIDIANQQSQWPAHWLVGLGSPWNTVQPEGAMQLRTENLKWLSNAGAPKIQGLAELTLSQIATPLSTLRPLGTYRLRMQGGDTMAVTLATLEGGLQLSGNGQWANGRLRFKGEARAQPAFEAALSNLLNILGQRQGAISIMELG
;
A
#
# COMPACT_ATOMS: atom_id res chain seq x y z
N MET A 1 51.98 -16.88 18.77
CA MET A 1 50.78 -16.28 19.43
C MET A 1 49.80 -15.55 18.49
N THR A 2 49.95 -15.57 17.18
CA THR A 2 49.16 -14.72 16.25
C THR A 2 48.02 -15.44 15.51
N GLN A 3 48.02 -16.76 15.47
CA GLN A 3 47.00 -17.51 14.68
C GLN A 3 45.70 -17.75 15.45
N SER A 4 45.78 -18.08 16.75
CA SER A 4 44.60 -18.25 17.63
C SER A 4 43.78 -16.96 17.81
N PHE A 5 44.46 -15.79 17.85
CA PHE A 5 43.80 -14.47 17.97
C PHE A 5 42.97 -14.13 16.73
N LYS A 6 43.41 -14.49 15.52
CA LYS A 6 42.65 -14.27 14.28
C LYS A 6 41.37 -15.10 14.24
N TRP A 7 41.38 -16.33 14.71
CA TRP A 7 40.19 -17.19 14.76
C TRP A 7 39.18 -16.70 15.78
N SER A 8 39.63 -16.17 16.91
CA SER A 8 38.72 -15.58 17.94
C SER A 8 38.03 -14.34 17.43
N ILE A 9 38.71 -13.46 16.72
CA ILE A 9 38.13 -12.26 16.10
C ILE A 9 37.10 -12.64 15.02
N THR A 10 37.46 -13.62 14.18
CA THR A 10 36.54 -14.09 13.13
C THR A 10 35.26 -14.68 13.72
N GLY A 11 35.38 -15.50 14.77
CA GLY A 11 34.22 -16.04 15.48
C GLY A 11 33.35 -14.96 16.12
N ALA A 12 33.98 -13.98 16.77
CA ALA A 12 33.26 -12.84 17.36
C ALA A 12 32.53 -11.98 16.31
N LEU A 13 33.15 -11.73 15.15
CA LEU A 13 32.54 -11.01 14.04
C LEU A 13 31.33 -11.77 13.45
N ILE A 14 31.49 -13.08 13.22
CA ILE A 14 30.38 -13.91 12.72
C ILE A 14 29.24 -13.94 13.74
N GLY A 15 29.53 -14.10 15.02
CA GLY A 15 28.52 -14.06 16.09
C GLY A 15 27.80 -12.70 16.19
N ALA A 16 28.55 -11.61 16.07
CA ALA A 16 27.96 -10.26 16.06
C ALA A 16 27.08 -10.03 14.83
N CYS A 17 27.53 -10.43 13.64
CA CYS A 17 26.72 -10.35 12.42
C CYS A 17 25.44 -11.19 12.56
N PHE A 18 25.52 -12.37 13.08
CA PHE A 18 24.36 -13.24 13.31
C PHE A 18 23.37 -12.60 14.32
N ALA A 19 23.87 -12.05 15.42
CA ALA A 19 23.04 -11.34 16.39
C ALA A 19 22.38 -10.10 15.78
N LEU A 20 23.10 -9.30 14.99
CA LEU A 20 22.55 -8.16 14.30
C LEU A 20 21.44 -8.52 13.31
N VAL A 21 21.60 -9.62 12.57
CA VAL A 21 20.59 -10.10 11.63
C VAL A 21 19.35 -10.61 12.34
N THR A 22 19.53 -11.41 13.41
CA THR A 22 18.39 -12.02 14.14
C THR A 22 17.61 -11.02 14.99
N GLN A 23 18.27 -9.96 15.47
CA GLN A 23 17.67 -8.92 16.31
C GLN A 23 17.50 -7.57 15.61
N ALA A 24 17.59 -7.54 14.28
CA ALA A 24 17.44 -6.32 13.52
C ALA A 24 16.10 -5.61 13.87
N PRO A 25 16.12 -4.32 14.26
CA PRO A 25 14.92 -3.63 14.72
C PRO A 25 13.94 -3.42 13.57
N ALA A 26 12.64 -3.43 13.88
CA ALA A 26 11.55 -3.21 12.91
C ALA A 26 11.67 -1.87 12.15
N SER A 27 12.34 -0.88 12.73
CA SER A 27 12.59 0.41 12.07
C SER A 27 13.43 0.29 10.80
N TRP A 28 14.32 -0.72 10.71
CA TRP A 28 15.08 -0.96 9.48
C TRP A 28 14.17 -1.38 8.34
N LEU A 29 13.23 -2.29 8.62
CA LEU A 29 12.20 -2.68 7.64
C LEU A 29 11.34 -1.49 7.24
N ALA A 30 10.89 -0.68 8.22
CA ALA A 30 10.09 0.50 7.97
C ALA A 30 10.81 1.49 7.04
N ASN A 31 12.09 1.77 7.30
CA ASN A 31 12.89 2.65 6.46
C ASN A 31 13.13 2.06 5.07
N ALA A 32 13.41 0.76 4.97
CA ALA A 32 13.61 0.09 3.68
C ALA A 32 12.36 0.16 2.80
N ILE A 33 11.18 -0.13 3.36
CA ILE A 33 9.90 -0.05 2.66
C ILE A 33 9.58 1.40 2.25
N SER A 34 9.79 2.35 3.15
CA SER A 34 9.56 3.76 2.89
C SER A 34 10.43 4.27 1.73
N ASN A 35 11.71 3.92 1.72
CA ASN A 35 12.64 4.28 0.64
C ASN A 35 12.29 3.58 -0.67
N ALA A 36 12.00 2.29 -0.64
CA ALA A 36 11.63 1.51 -1.83
C ALA A 36 10.32 2.00 -2.47
N SER A 37 9.38 2.47 -1.67
CA SER A 37 8.11 3.03 -2.12
C SER A 37 8.15 4.52 -2.45
N GLN A 38 9.33 5.15 -2.41
CA GLN A 38 9.49 6.60 -2.59
C GLN A 38 8.60 7.40 -1.61
N GLN A 39 8.57 6.99 -0.35
CA GLN A 39 7.76 7.59 0.72
C GLN A 39 6.24 7.50 0.52
N ARG A 40 5.77 6.66 -0.39
CA ARG A 40 4.33 6.47 -0.64
C ARG A 40 3.68 5.50 0.34
N PHE A 41 4.44 4.54 0.83
CA PHE A 41 4.00 3.61 1.87
C PHE A 41 4.96 3.71 3.05
N VAL A 42 4.45 4.16 4.18
CA VAL A 42 5.23 4.45 5.38
C VAL A 42 4.73 3.61 6.54
N LEU A 43 5.64 2.97 7.26
CA LEU A 43 5.35 2.25 8.49
C LEU A 43 5.76 3.11 9.69
N GLN A 44 4.78 3.68 10.39
CA GLN A 44 5.01 4.49 11.59
C GLN A 44 4.92 3.66 12.86
N ASN A 45 5.64 4.12 13.88
CA ASN A 45 5.67 3.45 15.20
C ASN A 45 5.96 1.96 15.09
N ALA A 46 6.96 1.60 14.26
CA ALA A 46 7.40 0.24 14.10
C ALA A 46 7.96 -0.33 15.41
N GLN A 47 7.46 -1.48 15.82
CA GLN A 47 7.82 -2.18 17.06
C GLN A 47 8.21 -3.62 16.76
N GLY A 48 9.11 -4.16 17.58
CA GLY A 48 9.62 -5.51 17.40
C GLY A 48 10.84 -5.57 16.50
N THR A 49 11.00 -6.64 15.76
CA THR A 49 12.12 -6.91 14.86
C THR A 49 11.69 -6.92 13.40
N VAL A 50 12.66 -6.95 12.49
CA VAL A 50 12.42 -7.19 11.06
C VAL A 50 11.64 -8.49 10.84
N TRP A 51 11.90 -9.50 11.64
CA TRP A 51 11.28 -10.82 11.52
C TRP A 51 9.86 -10.88 12.06
N ARG A 52 9.63 -10.25 13.21
CA ARG A 52 8.31 -10.18 13.89
C ARG A 52 8.09 -8.80 14.43
N GLY A 53 7.08 -8.14 13.92
CA GLY A 53 6.82 -6.78 14.36
C GLY A 53 5.43 -6.28 13.99
N SER A 54 5.20 -5.04 14.34
CA SER A 54 3.98 -4.33 14.01
C SER A 54 4.23 -2.85 13.78
N ALA A 55 3.41 -2.22 12.96
CA ALA A 55 3.46 -0.79 12.69
C ALA A 55 2.10 -0.25 12.26
N ILE A 56 1.95 1.06 12.25
CA ILE A 56 0.82 1.73 11.62
C ILE A 56 1.20 1.99 10.17
N ALA A 57 0.45 1.41 9.24
CA ALA A 57 0.67 1.63 7.82
C ALA A 57 -0.01 2.91 7.36
N LEU A 58 0.73 3.77 6.67
CA LEU A 58 0.23 5.00 6.07
C LEU A 58 0.46 4.98 4.57
N LEU A 59 -0.51 5.48 3.82
CA LEU A 59 -0.28 5.94 2.47
C LEU A 59 0.00 7.44 2.47
N ALA A 60 1.04 7.87 1.76
CA ALA A 60 1.48 9.25 1.63
C ALA A 60 1.73 9.62 0.17
N ASN A 61 1.77 10.90 -0.12
CA ASN A 61 1.94 11.42 -1.49
C ASN A 61 3.39 11.42 -2.01
N GLY A 62 4.31 10.81 -1.27
CA GLY A 62 5.73 10.77 -1.64
C GLY A 62 6.53 12.03 -1.30
N ASN A 63 5.90 13.04 -0.69
CA ASN A 63 6.64 14.17 -0.14
C ASN A 63 7.19 13.77 1.24
N PRO A 64 8.51 13.88 1.47
CA PRO A 64 9.07 13.62 2.79
C PRO A 64 8.42 14.57 3.80
N ALA A 65 7.97 14.04 4.93
CA ALA A 65 7.55 14.87 6.04
C ALA A 65 8.71 15.84 6.36
N PRO A 66 8.46 17.14 6.59
CA PRO A 66 9.48 18.01 7.11
C PRO A 66 10.01 17.34 8.37
N THR A 67 11.29 17.04 8.38
CA THR A 67 11.98 16.47 9.55
C THR A 67 11.55 17.33 10.72
N ALA A 68 10.85 16.75 11.69
CA ALA A 68 10.39 17.46 12.86
C ALA A 68 11.62 18.19 13.43
N ALA A 69 11.65 19.50 13.25
CA ALA A 69 12.68 20.33 13.86
C ALA A 69 12.68 19.94 15.32
N ARG A 70 13.81 19.42 15.82
CA ARG A 70 14.01 19.22 17.24
C ARG A 70 13.53 20.50 17.90
N PRO A 71 12.61 20.45 18.87
CA PRO A 71 12.24 21.65 19.58
C PRO A 71 13.56 22.25 20.12
N SER A 72 13.96 23.39 19.56
CA SER A 72 15.07 24.12 20.07
C SER A 72 14.70 24.53 21.50
N LEU A 73 15.47 24.08 22.46
CA LEU A 73 15.38 24.38 23.90
C LEU A 73 15.71 25.86 24.15
N SER A 74 15.05 26.78 23.46
CA SER A 74 15.23 28.22 23.64
C SER A 74 13.93 28.97 23.32
N GLN A 75 12.87 28.67 24.08
CA GLN A 75 11.78 29.62 24.29
C GLN A 75 11.69 29.92 25.78
N PRO A 76 11.79 31.20 26.17
CA PRO A 76 11.62 31.62 27.56
C PRO A 76 10.18 31.35 28.00
N LEU A 77 10.04 30.82 29.19
CA LEU A 77 8.78 30.65 29.91
C LEU A 77 8.07 32.02 30.04
N LEU A 78 7.03 32.24 29.26
CA LEU A 78 6.06 33.30 29.52
C LEU A 78 4.71 32.67 29.84
N GLN A 79 4.45 32.69 31.14
CA GLN A 79 3.17 32.74 31.86
C GLN A 79 2.06 31.77 31.39
N ALA A 80 1.96 30.68 32.13
CA ALA A 80 0.74 29.90 32.24
C ALA A 80 -0.29 30.65 33.11
N ASN A 81 -1.45 30.93 32.57
CA ASN A 81 -2.62 31.36 33.30
C ASN A 81 -3.34 30.10 33.87
N PRO A 82 -3.58 29.99 35.18
CA PRO A 82 -4.21 28.82 35.78
C PRO A 82 -5.73 29.01 35.90
N SER A 83 -6.43 28.86 34.80
CA SER A 83 -7.89 28.65 34.85
C SER A 83 -8.41 28.14 33.51
N ASP A 84 -8.35 26.81 33.31
CA ASP A 84 -9.29 26.02 32.54
C ASP A 84 -8.94 24.54 32.67
N GLN A 85 -9.28 23.99 33.85
CA GLN A 85 -9.42 22.55 34.01
C GLN A 85 -10.89 22.21 33.78
N THR A 86 -11.24 21.77 32.58
CA THR A 86 -12.39 20.84 32.44
C THR A 86 -12.32 20.12 31.10
N SER A 87 -12.24 18.82 31.20
CA SER A 87 -12.79 17.82 30.27
C SER A 87 -11.99 17.38 29.05
N SER A 88 -11.83 16.11 29.05
CA SER A 88 -11.83 15.14 27.98
C SER A 88 -10.48 14.60 27.56
N ASN A 89 -10.23 13.40 28.07
CA ASN A 89 -9.36 12.37 27.50
C ASN A 89 -9.70 12.14 26.02
N LYS A 90 -9.26 13.01 25.14
CA LYS A 90 -9.04 12.73 23.73
C LYS A 90 -7.55 12.91 23.51
N THR A 91 -6.85 11.81 23.36
CA THR A 91 -5.49 11.78 22.85
C THR A 91 -5.46 12.67 21.59
N PRO A 92 -4.70 13.77 21.56
CA PRO A 92 -4.60 14.56 20.36
C PRO A 92 -3.74 13.76 19.38
N PHE A 93 -4.38 13.13 18.40
CA PHE A 93 -3.71 12.75 17.17
C PHE A 93 -3.22 14.07 16.56
N ALA A 94 -1.93 14.33 16.67
CA ALA A 94 -1.33 15.52 16.10
C ALA A 94 -1.61 15.57 14.60
N PRO A 95 -2.17 16.68 14.04
CA PRO A 95 -2.60 16.75 12.64
C PRO A 95 -1.45 16.98 11.64
N ASN A 96 -0.25 16.52 11.94
CA ASN A 96 0.94 16.69 11.09
C ASN A 96 1.33 15.40 10.36
N THR A 97 0.40 14.49 10.14
CA THR A 97 0.69 13.25 9.41
C THR A 97 0.43 13.49 7.93
N PHE A 98 1.51 13.59 7.14
CA PHE A 98 1.45 13.69 5.67
C PHE A 98 1.01 12.36 5.03
N GLY A 99 -0.14 11.83 5.42
CA GLY A 99 -0.69 10.58 4.88
C GLY A 99 -1.91 10.12 5.65
N THR A 100 -2.64 9.16 5.08
CA THR A 100 -3.81 8.54 5.69
C THR A 100 -3.39 7.24 6.38
N PRO A 101 -3.50 7.15 7.72
CA PRO A 101 -3.17 5.95 8.47
C PRO A 101 -4.25 4.86 8.30
N LEU A 102 -3.81 3.61 8.40
CA LEU A 102 -4.72 2.48 8.53
C LEU A 102 -5.36 2.50 9.94
N PRO A 103 -6.64 2.11 10.09
CA PRO A 103 -7.33 2.15 11.38
C PRO A 103 -6.70 1.27 12.46
N THR A 104 -6.09 0.16 12.06
CA THR A 104 -5.45 -0.79 12.97
C THR A 104 -4.00 -1.03 12.59
N ARG A 105 -3.22 -1.56 13.54
CA ARG A 105 -1.83 -1.91 13.29
C ARG A 105 -1.72 -3.07 12.31
N LEU A 106 -0.70 -3.02 11.49
CA LEU A 106 -0.29 -4.10 10.61
C LEU A 106 0.77 -4.92 11.36
N HIS A 107 0.55 -6.21 11.46
CA HIS A 107 1.48 -7.16 12.05
C HIS A 107 2.12 -8.00 10.96
N TRP A 108 3.40 -8.32 11.10
CA TRP A 108 4.12 -9.20 10.18
C TRP A 108 4.91 -10.26 10.94
N ASP A 109 5.03 -11.41 10.32
CA ASP A 109 5.90 -12.51 10.71
C ASP A 109 6.64 -12.99 9.46
N PHE A 110 7.95 -12.89 9.47
CA PHE A 110 8.82 -13.37 8.40
C PHE A 110 9.55 -14.61 8.84
N SER A 111 9.58 -15.61 7.99
CA SER A 111 10.37 -16.82 8.16
C SER A 111 11.24 -17.06 6.94
N SER A 112 12.48 -17.47 7.15
CA SER A 112 13.40 -17.82 6.08
C SER A 112 13.63 -19.34 6.06
N GLY A 113 13.85 -19.89 4.88
CA GLY A 113 14.18 -21.29 4.67
C GLY A 113 15.03 -21.44 3.41
N PHE A 114 15.70 -22.57 3.30
CA PHE A 114 16.48 -22.92 2.13
C PHE A 114 15.89 -24.19 1.50
N ASP A 115 15.51 -24.09 0.23
CA ASP A 115 15.07 -25.24 -0.56
C ASP A 115 16.29 -25.88 -1.22
N VAL A 116 16.74 -27.01 -0.65
CA VAL A 116 17.92 -27.73 -1.12
C VAL A 116 17.71 -28.31 -2.52
N GLY A 117 16.49 -28.75 -2.84
CA GLY A 117 16.20 -29.38 -4.14
C GLY A 117 16.28 -28.39 -5.31
N LEU A 118 15.93 -27.14 -5.07
CA LEU A 118 15.96 -26.07 -6.07
C LEU A 118 17.09 -25.07 -5.85
N MET A 119 17.95 -25.27 -4.86
CA MET A 119 19.03 -24.35 -4.47
C MET A 119 18.55 -22.91 -4.35
N ARG A 120 17.45 -22.70 -3.62
CA ARG A 120 16.78 -21.39 -3.48
C ARG A 120 16.66 -20.98 -2.03
N LEU A 121 16.94 -19.72 -1.75
CA LEU A 121 16.56 -19.08 -0.51
C LEU A 121 15.08 -18.70 -0.62
N VAL A 122 14.28 -19.12 0.35
CA VAL A 122 12.83 -18.82 0.41
C VAL A 122 12.55 -17.99 1.65
N MET A 123 11.93 -16.84 1.48
CA MET A 123 11.37 -16.02 2.55
C MET A 123 9.85 -16.10 2.48
N ARG A 124 9.21 -16.42 3.60
CA ARG A 124 7.76 -16.40 3.73
C ARG A 124 7.36 -15.25 4.64
N ALA A 125 6.35 -14.52 4.23
CA ALA A 125 5.78 -13.43 4.98
C ALA A 125 4.31 -13.73 5.29
N GLN A 126 3.91 -13.52 6.53
CA GLN A 126 2.52 -13.46 6.95
C GLN A 126 2.23 -12.04 7.42
N ILE A 127 1.18 -11.45 6.87
CA ILE A 127 0.76 -10.08 7.19
C ILE A 127 -0.67 -10.13 7.68
N LYS A 128 -0.94 -9.51 8.82
CA LYS A 128 -2.26 -9.45 9.45
C LYS A 128 -2.59 -8.03 9.90
N SER A 129 -3.83 -7.62 9.68
CA SER A 129 -4.40 -6.38 10.22
C SER A 129 -5.85 -6.64 10.61
N GLU A 130 -6.24 -6.29 11.82
CA GLU A 130 -7.58 -6.62 12.34
C GLU A 130 -8.71 -5.99 11.53
N CYS A 131 -8.51 -4.77 11.00
CA CYS A 131 -9.52 -4.12 10.16
C CYS A 131 -9.70 -4.80 8.81
N CYS A 132 -8.61 -5.39 8.28
CA CYS A 132 -8.45 -5.40 6.83
C CYS A 132 -8.10 -6.78 6.27
N THR A 133 -7.69 -7.71 7.11
CA THR A 133 -7.35 -9.07 6.69
C THR A 133 -8.13 -10.09 7.53
N PRO A 134 -9.22 -10.68 6.99
CA PRO A 134 -9.99 -11.71 7.70
C PRO A 134 -9.14 -12.93 8.08
N ALA A 135 -8.16 -13.25 7.22
CA ALA A 135 -7.13 -14.24 7.45
C ALA A 135 -5.75 -13.63 7.19
N PRO A 136 -4.66 -14.15 7.78
CA PRO A 136 -3.31 -13.68 7.47
C PRO A 136 -3.02 -13.75 5.98
N LEU A 137 -2.43 -12.71 5.43
CA LEU A 137 -1.98 -12.68 4.05
C LEU A 137 -0.63 -13.41 3.95
N HIS A 138 -0.53 -14.35 3.03
CA HIS A 138 0.66 -15.16 2.81
C HIS A 138 1.36 -14.76 1.51
N LEU A 139 2.64 -14.44 1.63
CA LEU A 139 3.52 -14.17 0.50
C LEU A 139 4.76 -15.04 0.65
N ALA A 140 5.32 -15.49 -0.46
CA ALA A 140 6.59 -16.18 -0.50
C ALA A 140 7.49 -15.54 -1.57
N ALA A 141 8.69 -15.14 -1.18
CA ALA A 141 9.71 -14.67 -2.10
C ALA A 141 10.81 -15.72 -2.17
N SER A 142 11.23 -16.10 -3.35
CA SER A 142 12.34 -17.02 -3.55
C SER A 142 13.35 -16.44 -4.52
N ILE A 143 14.63 -16.54 -4.15
CA ILE A 143 15.76 -16.10 -4.96
C ILE A 143 16.68 -17.29 -5.26
N GLY A 144 17.05 -17.45 -6.50
CA GLY A 144 17.93 -18.53 -6.96
C GLY A 144 18.52 -18.21 -8.34
N TRP A 145 19.09 -19.21 -9.00
CA TRP A 145 19.72 -19.05 -10.32
C TRP A 145 18.77 -18.53 -11.41
N GLN A 146 17.48 -18.77 -11.27
CA GLN A 146 16.43 -18.32 -12.20
C GLN A 146 15.90 -16.92 -11.89
N GLY A 147 16.53 -16.20 -10.97
CA GLY A 147 16.12 -14.87 -10.56
C GLY A 147 15.21 -14.85 -9.33
N LEU A 148 14.50 -13.74 -9.15
CA LEU A 148 13.56 -13.51 -8.05
C LEU A 148 12.17 -13.90 -8.48
N ARG A 149 11.49 -14.67 -7.62
CA ARG A 149 10.09 -15.04 -7.76
C ARG A 149 9.35 -14.66 -6.49
N ILE A 150 8.21 -14.01 -6.65
CA ILE A 150 7.28 -13.71 -5.56
C ILE A 150 5.96 -14.41 -5.86
N ASP A 151 5.53 -15.26 -4.96
CA ASP A 151 4.23 -15.95 -4.99
C ASP A 151 3.32 -15.32 -3.95
N ILE A 152 2.13 -14.93 -4.36
CA ILE A 152 1.07 -14.42 -3.49
C ILE A 152 -0.01 -15.48 -3.44
N ALA A 153 -0.36 -15.95 -2.24
CA ALA A 153 -1.37 -16.99 -2.05
C ALA A 153 -2.74 -16.55 -2.58
N ASN A 154 -3.62 -17.51 -2.81
CA ASN A 154 -5.02 -17.23 -3.08
C ASN A 154 -5.65 -16.73 -1.79
N GLN A 155 -5.95 -15.45 -1.75
CA GLN A 155 -6.38 -14.78 -0.53
C GLN A 155 -7.25 -13.57 -0.82
N GLN A 156 -7.90 -13.08 0.23
CA GLN A 156 -8.79 -11.96 0.17
C GLN A 156 -8.51 -11.00 1.32
N SER A 157 -8.54 -9.71 1.03
CA SER A 157 -8.39 -8.64 2.02
C SER A 157 -9.37 -7.51 1.73
N GLN A 158 -9.70 -6.74 2.75
CA GLN A 158 -10.66 -5.65 2.65
C GLN A 158 -10.05 -4.39 3.30
N TRP A 159 -10.04 -3.30 2.56
CA TRP A 159 -9.39 -2.04 2.94
C TRP A 159 -10.39 -0.88 2.83
N PRO A 160 -10.32 0.13 3.70
CA PRO A 160 -11.16 1.32 3.53
C PRO A 160 -10.74 2.12 2.31
N ALA A 161 -11.69 2.54 1.46
CA ALA A 161 -11.37 3.33 0.26
C ALA A 161 -10.73 4.69 0.61
N HIS A 162 -11.12 5.27 1.74
CA HIS A 162 -10.56 6.52 2.24
C HIS A 162 -9.02 6.46 2.45
N TRP A 163 -8.46 5.28 2.64
CA TRP A 163 -7.00 5.10 2.76
C TRP A 163 -6.24 5.63 1.54
N LEU A 164 -6.84 5.57 0.34
CA LEU A 164 -6.25 6.08 -0.90
C LEU A 164 -6.01 7.60 -0.88
N VAL A 165 -6.72 8.36 -0.06
CA VAL A 165 -6.55 9.82 0.05
C VAL A 165 -5.09 10.20 0.35
N GLY A 166 -4.40 9.37 1.12
CA GLY A 166 -2.98 9.56 1.43
C GLY A 166 -2.05 9.57 0.23
N LEU A 167 -2.43 8.95 -0.89
CA LEU A 167 -1.61 8.94 -2.12
C LEU A 167 -1.53 10.31 -2.83
N GLY A 168 -2.30 11.31 -2.36
CA GLY A 168 -2.34 12.63 -2.97
C GLY A 168 -3.27 12.69 -4.18
N SER A 169 -2.99 13.62 -5.12
CA SER A 169 -3.84 13.80 -6.31
C SER A 169 -3.84 12.55 -7.21
N PRO A 170 -5.01 12.12 -7.74
CA PRO A 170 -6.32 12.77 -7.63
C PRO A 170 -7.12 12.36 -6.37
N TRP A 171 -6.66 11.40 -5.58
CA TRP A 171 -7.42 10.76 -4.49
C TRP A 171 -7.77 11.71 -3.35
N ASN A 172 -6.89 12.68 -3.05
CA ASN A 172 -7.15 13.73 -2.06
C ASN A 172 -8.28 14.69 -2.48
N THR A 173 -8.52 14.82 -3.78
CA THR A 173 -9.62 15.63 -4.32
C THR A 173 -10.91 14.81 -4.35
N VAL A 174 -10.84 13.59 -4.83
CA VAL A 174 -12.00 12.69 -4.95
C VAL A 174 -12.50 12.22 -3.59
N GLN A 175 -11.61 12.06 -2.60
CA GLN A 175 -11.91 11.57 -1.25
C GLN A 175 -12.86 10.36 -1.24
N PRO A 176 -12.44 9.22 -1.81
CA PRO A 176 -13.32 8.08 -1.94
C PRO A 176 -13.69 7.50 -0.58
N GLU A 177 -14.97 7.29 -0.36
CA GLU A 177 -15.55 6.55 0.75
C GLU A 177 -16.05 5.19 0.27
N GLY A 178 -16.13 4.21 1.17
CA GLY A 178 -16.55 2.85 0.84
C GLY A 178 -15.47 1.80 1.18
N ALA A 179 -15.62 0.61 0.65
CA ALA A 179 -14.72 -0.51 0.89
C ALA A 179 -14.04 -0.99 -0.39
N MET A 180 -12.76 -1.37 -0.26
CA MET A 180 -11.97 -2.00 -1.30
C MET A 180 -11.70 -3.45 -0.90
N GLN A 181 -12.07 -4.40 -1.73
CA GLN A 181 -11.81 -5.81 -1.53
C GLN A 181 -10.83 -6.30 -2.59
N LEU A 182 -9.67 -6.75 -2.15
CA LEU A 182 -8.64 -7.32 -3.03
C LEU A 182 -8.68 -8.84 -2.91
N ARG A 183 -8.84 -9.52 -4.04
CA ARG A 183 -8.75 -10.97 -4.19
C ARG A 183 -7.60 -11.30 -5.14
N THR A 184 -6.79 -12.27 -4.76
CA THR A 184 -5.68 -12.76 -5.58
C THR A 184 -5.86 -14.24 -5.86
N GLU A 185 -5.55 -14.66 -7.10
CA GLU A 185 -5.58 -16.05 -7.54
C GLU A 185 -4.32 -16.38 -8.34
N ASN A 186 -3.53 -17.31 -7.83
CA ASN A 186 -2.29 -17.79 -8.45
C ASN A 186 -1.35 -16.65 -8.89
N LEU A 187 -1.36 -15.54 -8.12
CA LEU A 187 -0.61 -14.34 -8.48
C LEU A 187 0.87 -14.55 -8.23
N LYS A 188 1.67 -14.41 -9.28
CA LYS A 188 3.12 -14.61 -9.27
C LYS A 188 3.80 -13.49 -10.01
N TRP A 189 4.87 -13.00 -9.42
CA TRP A 189 5.77 -12.07 -10.06
C TRP A 189 7.13 -12.73 -10.26
N LEU A 190 7.62 -12.71 -11.50
CA LEU A 190 8.84 -13.37 -11.92
C LEU A 190 9.77 -12.31 -12.51
N SER A 191 10.95 -12.18 -11.95
CA SER A 191 12.00 -11.30 -12.47
C SER A 191 13.24 -12.12 -12.78
N ASN A 192 13.42 -12.39 -14.04
CA ASN A 192 14.61 -13.05 -14.59
C ASN A 192 15.52 -11.99 -15.25
N ALA A 193 16.52 -12.41 -15.98
CA ALA A 193 17.41 -11.51 -16.74
C ALA A 193 16.69 -10.66 -17.82
N GLY A 194 15.40 -10.90 -18.06
CA GLY A 194 14.55 -10.13 -18.98
C GLY A 194 13.53 -9.25 -18.26
N ALA A 195 12.52 -8.77 -19.00
CA ALA A 195 11.42 -8.00 -18.44
C ALA A 195 10.64 -8.80 -17.38
N PRO A 196 10.23 -8.18 -16.27
CA PRO A 196 9.45 -8.86 -15.24
C PRO A 196 8.11 -9.33 -15.80
N LYS A 197 7.70 -10.56 -15.46
CA LYS A 197 6.43 -11.15 -15.86
C LYS A 197 5.52 -11.31 -14.65
N ILE A 198 4.24 -10.96 -14.84
CA ILE A 198 3.19 -11.20 -13.85
C ILE A 198 2.28 -12.29 -14.40
N GLN A 199 1.95 -13.28 -13.57
CA GLN A 199 1.02 -14.37 -13.89
C GLN A 199 -0.06 -14.42 -12.82
N GLY A 200 -1.24 -14.93 -13.18
CA GLY A 200 -2.38 -15.04 -12.27
C GLY A 200 -3.33 -13.87 -12.35
N LEU A 201 -4.18 -13.74 -11.34
CA LEU A 201 -5.28 -12.78 -11.31
C LEU A 201 -5.23 -11.99 -10.01
N ALA A 202 -5.39 -10.67 -10.11
CA ALA A 202 -5.74 -9.80 -9.01
C ALA A 202 -7.05 -9.06 -9.36
N GLU A 203 -8.03 -9.15 -8.48
CA GLU A 203 -9.33 -8.50 -8.64
C GLU A 203 -9.57 -7.56 -7.46
N LEU A 204 -9.77 -6.29 -7.75
CA LEU A 204 -10.11 -5.26 -6.79
C LEU A 204 -11.58 -4.86 -7.01
N THR A 205 -12.41 -5.14 -6.02
CA THR A 205 -13.81 -4.69 -5.99
C THR A 205 -13.91 -3.48 -5.08
N LEU A 206 -14.42 -2.39 -5.63
CA LEU A 206 -14.67 -1.13 -4.95
C LEU A 206 -16.17 -1.06 -4.65
N SER A 207 -16.57 -1.33 -3.42
CA SER A 207 -17.98 -1.47 -3.03
C SER A 207 -18.52 -0.19 -2.42
N GLN A 208 -19.73 0.19 -2.86
CA GLN A 208 -20.50 1.32 -2.30
C GLN A 208 -19.68 2.63 -2.28
N ILE A 209 -18.98 2.89 -3.39
CA ILE A 209 -18.12 4.07 -3.47
C ILE A 209 -18.94 5.33 -3.46
N ALA A 210 -18.55 6.28 -2.64
CA ALA A 210 -19.10 7.61 -2.55
C ALA A 210 -17.97 8.66 -2.55
N THR A 211 -18.32 9.91 -2.82
CA THR A 211 -17.40 11.06 -2.78
C THR A 211 -18.17 12.30 -2.35
N PRO A 212 -17.56 13.25 -1.64
CA PRO A 212 -18.18 14.53 -1.34
C PRO A 212 -18.41 15.41 -2.59
N LEU A 213 -17.79 15.08 -3.72
CA LEU A 213 -17.94 15.81 -4.99
C LEU A 213 -19.28 15.57 -5.70
N SER A 214 -20.10 14.62 -5.22
CA SER A 214 -21.40 14.30 -5.79
C SER A 214 -22.47 14.18 -4.68
N THR A 215 -23.67 14.61 -5.02
CA THR A 215 -24.87 14.41 -4.17
C THR A 215 -25.41 12.99 -4.27
N LEU A 216 -25.05 12.25 -5.34
CA LEU A 216 -25.40 10.85 -5.49
C LEU A 216 -24.53 10.00 -4.55
N ARG A 217 -25.14 9.28 -3.63
CA ARG A 217 -24.50 8.38 -2.69
C ARG A 217 -25.29 7.09 -2.52
N PRO A 218 -24.71 5.93 -2.83
CA PRO A 218 -23.39 5.72 -3.43
C PRO A 218 -23.38 6.02 -4.94
N LEU A 219 -22.18 6.25 -5.50
CA LEU A 219 -21.94 6.35 -6.93
C LEU A 219 -22.13 5.02 -7.62
N GLY A 220 -21.59 3.95 -6.99
CA GLY A 220 -21.68 2.59 -7.49
C GLY A 220 -20.67 1.63 -6.86
N THR A 221 -20.67 0.42 -7.40
CA THR A 221 -19.73 -0.65 -7.11
C THR A 221 -18.98 -1.00 -8.41
N TYR A 222 -17.66 -1.06 -8.33
CA TYR A 222 -16.77 -1.21 -9.49
C TYR A 222 -15.85 -2.39 -9.31
N ARG A 223 -15.47 -3.02 -10.41
CA ARG A 223 -14.50 -4.10 -10.44
C ARG A 223 -13.33 -3.74 -11.35
N LEU A 224 -12.13 -3.74 -10.78
CA LEU A 224 -10.88 -3.64 -11.50
C LEU A 224 -10.21 -5.01 -11.49
N ARG A 225 -10.01 -5.61 -12.66
CA ARG A 225 -9.39 -6.92 -12.81
C ARG A 225 -8.05 -6.76 -13.52
N MET A 226 -7.01 -7.30 -12.94
CA MET A 226 -5.67 -7.38 -13.52
C MET A 226 -5.34 -8.85 -13.76
N GLN A 227 -5.16 -9.20 -15.02
CA GLN A 227 -4.83 -10.56 -15.44
C GLN A 227 -3.42 -10.60 -16.01
N GLY A 228 -2.55 -11.37 -15.38
CA GLY A 228 -1.21 -11.62 -15.84
C GLY A 228 -1.16 -12.61 -17.00
N GLY A 229 -0.11 -12.49 -17.81
CA GLY A 229 0.13 -13.32 -18.99
C GLY A 229 1.40 -12.86 -19.70
N ASP A 230 1.47 -13.00 -21.00
CA ASP A 230 2.55 -12.42 -21.82
C ASP A 230 2.52 -10.89 -21.76
N THR A 231 1.34 -10.32 -21.70
CA THR A 231 1.08 -8.91 -21.35
C THR A 231 0.05 -8.88 -20.22
N MET A 232 0.26 -8.00 -19.23
CA MET A 232 -0.73 -7.83 -18.16
C MET A 232 -1.90 -7.00 -18.68
N ALA A 233 -3.08 -7.60 -18.70
CA ALA A 233 -4.32 -6.92 -19.07
C ALA A 233 -5.01 -6.34 -17.82
N VAL A 234 -5.60 -5.16 -17.97
CA VAL A 234 -6.37 -4.47 -16.94
C VAL A 234 -7.76 -4.17 -17.48
N THR A 235 -8.81 -4.54 -16.76
CA THR A 235 -10.20 -4.22 -17.14
C THR A 235 -10.92 -3.57 -15.97
N LEU A 236 -11.67 -2.51 -16.27
CA LEU A 236 -12.54 -1.80 -15.33
C LEU A 236 -13.98 -1.98 -15.77
N ALA A 237 -14.86 -2.35 -14.87
CA ALA A 237 -16.29 -2.48 -15.12
C ALA A 237 -17.11 -2.01 -13.92
N THR A 238 -18.25 -1.42 -14.21
CA THR A 238 -19.28 -1.14 -13.20
C THR A 238 -20.11 -2.40 -12.97
N LEU A 239 -20.32 -2.76 -11.71
CA LEU A 239 -21.22 -3.81 -11.31
C LEU A 239 -22.62 -3.25 -11.06
N GLU A 240 -22.70 -2.12 -10.38
CA GLU A 240 -23.96 -1.42 -10.07
C GLU A 240 -23.69 0.06 -9.80
N GLY A 241 -24.71 0.91 -9.93
CA GLY A 241 -24.66 2.32 -9.55
C GLY A 241 -24.98 3.29 -10.68
N GLY A 242 -25.17 4.56 -10.32
CA GLY A 242 -25.53 5.65 -11.25
C GLY A 242 -24.34 6.17 -12.07
N LEU A 243 -23.11 6.03 -11.57
CA LEU A 243 -21.89 6.32 -12.34
C LEU A 243 -21.40 5.04 -12.98
N GLN A 244 -21.43 4.99 -14.30
CA GLN A 244 -20.97 3.88 -15.12
C GLN A 244 -19.53 4.12 -15.54
N LEU A 245 -18.62 3.24 -15.09
CA LEU A 245 -17.20 3.21 -15.48
C LEU A 245 -16.91 1.96 -16.25
N SER A 246 -16.23 2.09 -17.37
CA SER A 246 -15.69 0.95 -18.13
C SER A 246 -14.32 1.31 -18.69
N GLY A 247 -13.48 0.31 -18.92
CA GLY A 247 -12.19 0.55 -19.53
C GLY A 247 -11.35 -0.70 -19.65
N ASN A 248 -10.37 -0.60 -20.54
CA ASN A 248 -9.40 -1.65 -20.80
C ASN A 248 -8.00 -1.06 -20.87
N GLY A 249 -7.03 -1.80 -20.41
CA GLY A 249 -5.63 -1.40 -20.46
C GLY A 249 -4.69 -2.57 -20.56
N GLN A 250 -3.45 -2.27 -20.86
CA GLN A 250 -2.37 -3.23 -20.91
C GLN A 250 -1.10 -2.62 -20.31
N TRP A 251 -0.38 -3.45 -19.58
CA TRP A 251 0.93 -3.07 -19.07
C TRP A 251 1.99 -3.53 -20.07
N ALA A 252 2.58 -2.58 -20.77
CA ALA A 252 3.61 -2.84 -21.77
C ALA A 252 4.80 -1.90 -21.58
N ASN A 253 6.03 -2.43 -21.69
CA ASN A 253 7.27 -1.66 -21.57
C ASN A 253 7.39 -0.84 -20.26
N GLY A 254 6.93 -1.41 -19.14
CA GLY A 254 6.99 -0.76 -17.82
C GLY A 254 5.96 0.36 -17.61
N ARG A 255 5.01 0.54 -18.54
CA ARG A 255 3.96 1.56 -18.45
C ARG A 255 2.57 0.94 -18.62
N LEU A 256 1.62 1.45 -17.85
CA LEU A 256 0.21 1.12 -18.03
C LEU A 256 -0.36 2.04 -19.11
N ARG A 257 -0.90 1.45 -20.17
CA ARG A 257 -1.74 2.14 -21.15
C ARG A 257 -3.17 1.73 -20.86
N PHE A 258 -3.99 2.67 -20.47
CA PHE A 258 -5.38 2.42 -20.12
C PHE A 258 -6.28 3.45 -20.80
N LYS A 259 -7.37 2.97 -21.39
CA LYS A 259 -8.42 3.78 -21.95
C LYS A 259 -9.76 3.35 -21.34
N GLY A 260 -10.50 4.32 -20.82
CA GLY A 260 -11.78 4.08 -20.20
C GLY A 260 -12.78 5.20 -20.46
N GLU A 261 -14.01 4.91 -20.13
CA GLU A 261 -15.14 5.83 -20.25
C GLU A 261 -15.88 5.91 -18.91
N ALA A 262 -16.27 7.13 -18.56
CA ALA A 262 -17.17 7.39 -17.46
C ALA A 262 -18.46 8.01 -18.01
N ARG A 263 -19.62 7.48 -17.61
CA ARG A 263 -20.94 7.94 -18.02
C ARG A 263 -21.89 8.00 -16.82
N ALA A 264 -22.69 9.02 -16.74
CA ALA A 264 -23.81 9.05 -15.80
C ALA A 264 -25.03 8.30 -16.39
N GLN A 265 -25.77 7.59 -15.56
CA GLN A 265 -27.12 7.19 -15.94
C GLN A 265 -28.00 8.45 -16.10
N PRO A 266 -28.97 8.46 -17.03
CA PRO A 266 -29.76 9.68 -17.36
C PRO A 266 -30.41 10.35 -16.13
N ALA A 267 -30.87 9.55 -15.17
CA ALA A 267 -31.48 10.07 -13.94
C ALA A 267 -30.49 10.82 -13.01
N PHE A 268 -29.17 10.67 -13.21
CA PHE A 268 -28.14 11.19 -12.30
C PHE A 268 -27.14 12.14 -13.00
N GLU A 269 -27.40 12.56 -14.24
CA GLU A 269 -26.51 13.42 -15.00
C GLU A 269 -26.19 14.74 -14.29
N ALA A 270 -27.17 15.39 -13.73
CA ALA A 270 -26.97 16.64 -12.99
C ALA A 270 -26.08 16.47 -11.76
N ALA A 271 -26.32 15.39 -10.99
CA ALA A 271 -25.55 15.09 -9.78
C ALA A 271 -24.10 14.67 -10.06
N LEU A 272 -23.82 14.13 -11.25
CA LEU A 272 -22.51 13.59 -11.64
C LEU A 272 -21.73 14.51 -12.59
N SER A 273 -22.30 15.61 -13.05
CA SER A 273 -21.70 16.50 -14.07
C SER A 273 -20.31 17.01 -13.64
N ASN A 274 -20.17 17.47 -12.41
CA ASN A 274 -18.90 17.96 -11.88
C ASN A 274 -17.85 16.83 -11.77
N LEU A 275 -18.25 15.67 -11.29
CA LEU A 275 -17.37 14.50 -11.14
C LEU A 275 -16.88 14.01 -12.49
N LEU A 276 -17.73 13.97 -13.52
CA LEU A 276 -17.36 13.58 -14.88
C LEU A 276 -16.31 14.52 -15.49
N ASN A 277 -16.34 15.81 -15.16
CA ASN A 277 -15.33 16.77 -15.62
C ASN A 277 -13.95 16.56 -14.96
N ILE A 278 -13.94 15.99 -13.76
CA ILE A 278 -12.69 15.69 -13.02
C ILE A 278 -12.09 14.36 -13.46
N LEU A 279 -12.94 13.36 -13.76
CA LEU A 279 -12.50 12.01 -14.10
C LEU A 279 -11.78 11.90 -15.44
N GLY A 280 -12.05 12.82 -16.39
CA GLY A 280 -11.41 12.76 -17.70
C GLY A 280 -11.83 13.90 -18.62
N GLN A 281 -11.50 13.78 -19.90
CA GLN A 281 -11.90 14.75 -20.93
C GLN A 281 -13.36 14.53 -21.32
N ARG A 282 -14.19 15.52 -21.06
CA ARG A 282 -15.62 15.43 -21.36
C ARG A 282 -15.89 15.53 -22.86
N GLN A 283 -16.66 14.57 -23.38
CA GLN A 283 -17.16 14.52 -24.74
C GLN A 283 -18.68 14.27 -24.70
N GLY A 284 -19.46 15.34 -24.66
CA GLY A 284 -20.91 15.25 -24.52
C GLY A 284 -21.33 14.60 -23.19
N ALA A 285 -22.04 13.48 -23.25
CA ALA A 285 -22.54 12.72 -22.09
C ALA A 285 -21.50 11.80 -21.45
N ILE A 286 -20.34 11.61 -22.08
CA ILE A 286 -19.27 10.73 -21.58
C ILE A 286 -18.03 11.53 -21.22
N SER A 287 -17.21 10.96 -20.33
CA SER A 287 -15.87 11.46 -20.02
C SER A 287 -14.85 10.37 -20.34
N ILE A 288 -13.85 10.70 -21.16
CA ILE A 288 -12.81 9.76 -21.58
C ILE A 288 -11.64 9.88 -20.63
N MET A 289 -11.23 8.74 -20.09
CA MET A 289 -10.07 8.57 -19.20
C MET A 289 -8.95 7.91 -20.00
N GLU A 290 -7.80 8.56 -20.12
CA GLU A 290 -6.61 7.99 -20.77
C GLU A 290 -5.42 8.10 -19.83
N LEU A 291 -4.67 6.98 -19.69
CA LEU A 291 -3.43 6.86 -18.92
C LEU A 291 -2.37 6.20 -19.81
N GLY A 292 -1.19 6.80 -19.91
CA GLY A 292 -0.03 6.23 -20.63
C GLY A 292 0.51 7.06 -21.74
#